data_171963f8f36d4974b6f4de0a0538da29
#
_entry.id   171963f8f36d4974b6f4de0a0538da29
#
_cell.length_a   1.000
_cell.length_b   1.000
_cell.length_c   1.000
_cell.angle_alpha   90.00
_cell.angle_beta   90.00
_cell.angle_gamma   90.00
#
_symmetry.space_group_name_H-M   'P 1'
#
loop_
_entity.id
_entity.type
_entity.pdbx_description
1 polymer ?
#
loop_
_entity_poly.entity_id
_entity_poly.type
_entity_poly.pdbx_seq_one_letter_code
_entity_poly.pdbx_strand_id
1 'polypeptide(L)'
;MIALSELQTGARGRVVSLRLPEETAARLRILGMAHGKEIRLLKRGFFSRSYLISTEDGRVGLRRKTAEKIFLNALSENSGQAESTN
;
A
#
# COMPACT_ATOMS: atom_id res chain seq x y z
N MET A 1 -1.09 -1.69 -12.60
CA MET A 1 -0.64 -0.71 -11.60
C MET A 1 -1.82 0.14 -11.18
N ILE A 2 -2.06 0.23 -9.89
CA ILE A 2 -3.17 1.00 -9.35
C ILE A 2 -2.66 1.92 -8.24
N ALA A 3 -3.46 2.94 -7.92
CA ALA A 3 -3.16 3.79 -6.78
C ALA A 3 -3.50 3.06 -5.50
N LEU A 4 -2.74 3.35 -4.44
CA LEU A 4 -3.01 2.76 -3.13
C LEU A 4 -4.44 3.02 -2.69
N SER A 5 -4.98 4.19 -3.04
CA SER A 5 -6.35 4.53 -2.68
C SER A 5 -7.39 3.60 -3.31
N GLU A 6 -6.99 2.84 -4.32
CA GLU A 6 -7.89 1.90 -4.99
C GLU A 6 -7.73 0.47 -4.48
N LEU A 7 -6.79 0.23 -3.59
CA LEU A 7 -6.56 -1.10 -3.06
C LEU A 7 -7.69 -1.47 -2.10
N GLN A 8 -8.09 -2.73 -2.13
CA GLN A 8 -9.14 -3.19 -1.23
C GLN A 8 -8.57 -3.45 0.16
N THR A 9 -9.41 -3.25 1.16
CA THR A 9 -9.02 -3.53 2.54
C THR A 9 -8.61 -4.99 2.66
N GLY A 10 -7.45 -5.21 3.28
CA GLY A 10 -6.90 -6.55 3.44
C GLY A 10 -6.00 -6.97 2.30
N ALA A 11 -6.04 -6.27 1.18
CA ALA A 11 -5.25 -6.65 0.02
C ALA A 11 -3.80 -6.20 0.18
N ARG A 12 -2.92 -6.89 -0.54
CA ARG A 12 -1.50 -6.58 -0.55
C ARG A 12 -1.11 -5.98 -1.90
N GLY A 13 -0.06 -5.20 -1.87
CA GLY A 13 0.49 -4.65 -3.10
C GLY A 13 1.98 -4.44 -2.96
N ARG A 14 2.64 -4.38 -4.12
CA ARG A 14 4.07 -4.09 -4.15
C ARG A 14 4.27 -2.70 -4.72
N VAL A 15 5.01 -1.87 -3.99
CA VAL A 15 5.18 -0.47 -4.36
C VAL A 15 5.95 -0.35 -5.66
N VAL A 16 5.41 0.44 -6.58
CA VAL A 16 6.04 0.73 -7.86
C VAL A 16 6.62 2.14 -7.86
N SER A 17 5.83 3.12 -7.47
CA SER A 17 6.32 4.49 -7.48
C SER A 17 5.58 5.34 -6.46
N LEU A 18 6.27 6.37 -5.99
CA LEU A 18 5.74 7.36 -5.08
C LEU A 18 5.78 8.69 -5.82
N ARG A 19 4.64 9.16 -6.30
CA ARG A 19 4.56 10.42 -7.04
C ARG A 19 4.27 11.56 -6.08
N LEU A 20 5.20 11.77 -5.17
CA LEU A 20 5.07 12.71 -4.09
C LEU A 20 6.31 13.59 -4.05
N PRO A 21 6.23 14.76 -3.39
CA PRO A 21 7.43 15.55 -3.17
C PRO A 21 8.52 14.70 -2.53
N GLU A 22 9.76 14.97 -2.88
CA GLU A 22 10.86 14.09 -2.46
C GLU A 22 10.94 13.99 -0.93
N GLU A 23 10.64 15.06 -0.23
CA GLU A 23 10.68 15.03 1.22
C GLU A 23 9.68 14.03 1.80
N THR A 24 8.46 14.03 1.26
CA THR A 24 7.44 13.08 1.68
C THR A 24 7.80 11.67 1.27
N ALA A 25 8.26 11.51 0.04
CA ALA A 25 8.64 10.19 -0.46
C ALA A 25 9.78 9.60 0.36
N ALA A 26 10.76 10.42 0.72
CA ALA A 26 11.88 9.93 1.53
C ALA A 26 11.40 9.43 2.89
N ARG A 27 10.47 10.16 3.48
CA ARG A 27 9.92 9.78 4.78
C ARG A 27 9.18 8.44 4.68
N LEU A 28 8.41 8.26 3.63
CA LEU A 28 7.67 7.02 3.45
C LEU A 28 8.58 5.85 3.18
N ARG A 29 9.67 6.07 2.44
CA ARG A 29 10.63 5.00 2.19
C ARG A 29 11.27 4.51 3.49
N ILE A 30 11.54 5.41 4.41
CA ILE A 30 12.08 5.03 5.71
C ILE A 30 11.08 4.17 6.47
N LEU A 31 9.79 4.42 6.28
CA LEU A 31 8.74 3.67 6.95
C LEU A 31 8.40 2.35 6.24
N GLY A 32 9.14 1.99 5.22
CA GLY A 32 8.96 0.71 4.56
C GLY A 32 8.20 0.77 3.24
N MET A 33 7.85 1.96 2.77
CA MET A 33 7.10 2.11 1.52
C MET A 33 8.05 2.50 0.39
N ALA A 34 9.00 1.64 0.13
CA ALA A 34 9.97 1.86 -0.93
C ALA A 34 9.64 0.98 -2.12
N HIS A 35 10.17 1.36 -3.28
CA HIS A 35 9.97 0.59 -4.50
C HIS A 35 10.32 -0.87 -4.28
N GLY A 36 9.44 -1.75 -4.72
CA GLY A 36 9.65 -3.19 -4.59
C GLY A 36 9.21 -3.78 -3.27
N LYS A 37 8.84 -2.96 -2.30
CA LYS A 37 8.42 -3.45 -1.00
C LYS A 37 6.94 -3.79 -1.00
N GLU A 38 6.60 -4.82 -0.25
CA GLU A 38 5.21 -5.24 -0.13
C GLU A 38 4.54 -4.49 1.03
N ILE A 39 3.31 -4.07 0.80
CA ILE A 39 2.50 -3.44 1.84
C ILE A 39 1.11 -4.07 1.82
N ARG A 40 0.37 -3.87 2.89
CA ARG A 40 -1.01 -4.34 2.98
C ARG A 40 -1.88 -3.22 3.52
N LEU A 41 -3.05 -3.05 2.91
CA LEU A 41 -4.01 -2.08 3.41
C LEU A 41 -4.80 -2.73 4.54
N LEU A 42 -4.59 -2.25 5.75
CA LEU A 42 -5.26 -2.81 6.92
C LEU A 42 -6.66 -2.24 7.11
N LYS A 43 -6.82 -0.94 6.88
CA LYS A 43 -8.08 -0.29 7.22
C LYS A 43 -8.22 1.02 6.46
N ARG A 44 -9.45 1.32 6.06
CA ARG A 44 -9.82 2.65 5.57
C ARG A 44 -10.57 3.36 6.67
N GLY A 45 -10.27 4.65 6.85
CA GLY A 45 -11.00 5.46 7.81
C GLY A 45 -12.34 5.93 7.25
N PHE A 46 -13.00 6.78 8.02
CA PHE A 46 -14.30 7.32 7.64
C PHE A 46 -14.23 8.00 6.27
N PHE A 47 -15.19 7.65 5.41
CA PHE A 47 -15.33 8.24 4.08
C PHE A 47 -14.07 8.06 3.23
N SER A 48 -13.29 7.03 3.52
CA SER A 48 -12.05 6.74 2.79
C SER A 48 -11.09 7.92 2.79
N ARG A 49 -11.05 8.67 3.89
CA ARG A 49 -10.16 9.83 4.00
C ARG A 49 -8.80 9.48 4.57
N SER A 50 -8.67 8.31 5.18
CA SER A 50 -7.40 7.88 5.73
C SER A 50 -7.22 6.41 5.44
N TYR A 51 -5.97 5.98 5.45
CA TYR A 51 -5.60 4.61 5.14
C TYR A 51 -4.54 4.16 6.13
N LEU A 52 -4.75 3.01 6.73
CA LEU A 52 -3.76 2.41 7.62
C LEU A 52 -3.09 1.28 6.87
N ILE A 53 -1.78 1.39 6.72
CA ILE A 53 -0.99 0.49 5.90
C ILE A 53 -0.01 -0.27 6.78
N SER A 54 0.14 -1.55 6.52
CA SER A 54 1.16 -2.37 7.18
C SER A 54 2.35 -2.51 6.23
N THR A 55 3.55 -2.28 6.75
CA THR A 55 4.79 -2.47 6.01
C THR A 55 5.69 -3.40 6.81
N GLU A 56 6.86 -3.73 6.25
CA GLU A 56 7.83 -4.53 6.99
C GLU A 56 8.28 -3.85 8.27
N ASP A 57 8.26 -2.53 8.27
CA ASP A 57 8.81 -1.75 9.39
C ASP A 57 7.75 -1.27 10.35
N GLY A 58 6.49 -1.65 10.14
CA GLY A 58 5.43 -1.26 11.04
C GLY A 58 4.19 -0.80 10.33
N ARG A 59 3.51 0.18 10.91
CA ARG A 59 2.26 0.68 10.36
C ARG A 59 2.37 2.16 10.04
N VAL A 60 1.72 2.56 8.96
CA VAL A 60 1.76 3.92 8.48
C VAL A 60 0.33 4.39 8.22
N GLY A 61 -0.01 5.55 8.76
CA GLY A 61 -1.29 6.18 8.45
C GLY A 61 -1.09 7.20 7.35
N LEU A 62 -1.96 7.17 6.35
CA LEU A 62 -1.87 8.07 5.20
C LEU A 62 -3.19 8.75 4.97
N ARG A 63 -3.13 9.98 4.48
CA ARG A 63 -4.31 10.67 4.02
C ARG A 63 -4.61 10.25 2.58
N ARG A 64 -5.86 10.43 2.19
CA ARG A 64 -6.31 10.04 0.87
C ARG A 64 -5.47 10.64 -0.25
N LYS A 65 -5.15 11.94 -0.15
CA LYS A 65 -4.38 12.59 -1.19
C LYS A 65 -3.02 11.95 -1.39
N THR A 66 -2.38 11.54 -0.29
CA THR A 66 -1.11 10.85 -0.36
C THR A 66 -1.29 9.46 -0.97
N ALA A 67 -2.31 8.75 -0.54
CA ALA A 67 -2.56 7.40 -1.05
C ALA A 67 -2.86 7.41 -2.55
N GLU A 68 -3.45 8.47 -3.06
CA GLU A 68 -3.73 8.58 -4.50
C GLU A 68 -2.48 8.72 -5.34
N LYS A 69 -1.37 9.06 -4.74
CA LYS A 69 -0.11 9.28 -5.43
C LYS A 69 0.90 8.17 -5.23
N ILE A 70 0.51 7.10 -4.57
CA ILE A 70 1.35 5.93 -4.37
C ILE A 70 0.81 4.84 -5.28
N PHE A 71 1.66 4.32 -6.15
CA PHE A 71 1.23 3.34 -7.14
C PHE A 71 1.83 1.98 -6.87
N LEU A 72 1.02 0.97 -7.00
CA LEU A 72 1.34 -0.39 -6.64
C LEU A 72 0.95 -1.36 -7.74
N ASN A 73 1.56 -2.53 -7.71
CA ASN A 73 1.01 -3.70 -8.38
C ASN A 73 0.31 -4.52 -7.30
N ALA A 74 -0.99 -4.73 -7.47
CA ALA A 74 -1.75 -5.52 -6.51
C ALA A 74 -1.26 -6.96 -6.56
N LEU A 75 -1.11 -7.56 -5.39
CA LEU A 75 -0.69 -8.96 -5.28
C LEU A 75 -1.93 -9.81 -5.06
N SER A 76 -1.99 -10.92 -5.75
CA SER A 76 -3.14 -11.79 -5.65
C SER A 76 -3.03 -12.64 -4.40
N GLU A 77 -4.00 -12.49 -3.50
CA GLU A 77 -4.09 -13.38 -2.36
C GLU A 77 -4.50 -14.78 -2.77
N ASN A 78 -5.16 -14.87 -3.92
CA ASN A 78 -5.72 -16.14 -4.34
C ASN A 78 -4.68 -17.09 -4.90
N SER A 79 -3.56 -16.58 -5.37
CA SER A 79 -2.59 -17.47 -5.99
C SER A 79 -2.05 -18.49 -5.00
N GLY A 80 -1.77 -18.06 -3.78
CA GLY A 80 -1.30 -18.99 -2.77
C GLY A 80 -2.39 -19.93 -2.33
N GLN A 81 -3.61 -19.44 -2.24
CA GLN A 81 -4.73 -20.26 -1.82
C GLN A 81 -5.08 -21.30 -2.87
N ALA A 82 -5.04 -20.91 -4.13
CA ALA A 82 -5.33 -21.84 -5.21
C ALA A 82 -4.34 -22.99 -5.20
N GLU A 83 -3.11 -22.68 -4.95
CA GLU A 83 -2.08 -23.71 -4.88
C GLU A 83 -2.29 -24.63 -3.69
N SER A 84 -2.67 -24.06 -2.57
CA SER A 84 -2.81 -24.85 -1.37
C SER A 84 -4.03 -25.75 -1.40
N THR A 85 -5.01 -25.42 -2.21
CA THR A 85 -6.22 -26.23 -2.29
C THR A 85 -6.04 -27.41 -3.22
N ASN A 86 -5.02 -27.42 -3.97
CA ASN A 86 -4.75 -28.52 -4.89
C ASN A 86 -3.87 -29.56 -4.24
#